data_efda6973cf06662aa60efd6ec7beaf8a
#
_entry.id   efda6973cf06662aa60efd6ec7beaf8a
#
_cell.length_a   1.000
_cell.length_b   1.000
_cell.length_c   1.000
_cell.angle_alpha   90.00
_cell.angle_beta   90.00
_cell.angle_gamma   90.00
#
_symmetry.space_group_name_H-M   'P 1'
#
loop_
_entity.id
_entity.type
_entity.pdbx_description
1 polymer ?
#
loop_
_entity_poly.entity_id
_entity_poly.type
_entity_poly.pdbx_seq_one_letter_code
_entity_poly.pdbx_strand_id
1 'polypeptide(L)'
;MAKIIAFDEEARRGMERGLNVLADTVKVTLGPKGRNVVLDKKWGAPTITNDGVSIAKEIELEEPFERIGAELVKEVAKKTDDVAGDGTTTATVLAQALVREGLRNVAAGSNPIALKRGIEKGVAAVIAELVAQAKEIETKEEIAATAAISAGDETIGELIAEAMDKVGKEGVITVEESNTFGLELELTEGMRFDKGFLARYFETDAERQEAVLEDPYVLLVESKISNVKDLLPLLDQVMKSGRSLLIIAEDVEGEALATLVLNKIRGTFKSVAVKAPGFGDRRKAILQDIAILTGGQVISETVGLNLETATLDLLGQARKVVVTKDETTIVEGSGDQDLIAGRVKQIRSEIEKSDSDYDREKLQERLAKLAGGVAVIKAGAATEVELKERKHRIEDAVRNAKAAVEEGIVAGGGVALIQAGKAAFATAALTELTGDEATGAGIVRAAIDAPLKQIAINAGLEGGVVAEKVRNLPDGQGLNAATGVYEDLLAAGVNDPVKVTRSALQNAASIAALFLTTEAIVADKPERLPAMPEGGGMGDMGF
;
A
#
# COMPACT_ATOMS: atom_id res chain seq x y z
N MET A 1 -16.49 -12.26 -27.18
CA MET A 1 -17.67 -11.56 -26.60
C MET A 1 -18.01 -10.34 -27.44
N ALA A 2 -19.31 -10.01 -27.60
CA ALA A 2 -19.70 -8.79 -28.28
C ALA A 2 -19.37 -7.59 -27.39
N LYS A 3 -18.98 -6.46 -28.02
CA LYS A 3 -18.70 -5.22 -27.31
C LYS A 3 -19.87 -4.24 -27.45
N ILE A 4 -20.08 -3.42 -26.43
CA ILE A 4 -20.90 -2.22 -26.49
C ILE A 4 -19.95 -1.02 -26.50
N ILE A 5 -20.29 -0.01 -27.28
CA ILE A 5 -19.47 1.18 -27.46
C ILE A 5 -20.35 2.39 -27.20
N ALA A 6 -19.87 3.29 -26.36
CA ALA A 6 -20.47 4.61 -26.15
C ALA A 6 -19.43 5.69 -26.46
N PHE A 7 -19.90 6.85 -26.87
CA PHE A 7 -19.08 8.00 -27.26
C PHE A 7 -19.50 9.23 -26.48
N ASP A 8 -18.65 10.26 -26.52
CA ASP A 8 -18.93 11.58 -26.04
C ASP A 8 -19.50 11.65 -24.61
N GLU A 9 -20.61 12.35 -24.47
CA GLU A 9 -21.25 12.61 -23.18
C GLU A 9 -21.83 11.35 -22.53
N GLU A 10 -22.36 10.40 -23.32
CA GLU A 10 -22.90 9.15 -22.80
C GLU A 10 -21.82 8.33 -22.10
N ALA A 11 -20.64 8.24 -22.73
CA ALA A 11 -19.49 7.57 -22.16
C ALA A 11 -19.05 8.24 -20.85
N ARG A 12 -18.84 9.54 -20.87
CA ARG A 12 -18.38 10.31 -19.71
C ARG A 12 -19.36 10.26 -18.54
N ARG A 13 -20.67 10.39 -18.80
CA ARG A 13 -21.70 10.30 -17.75
C ARG A 13 -21.82 8.91 -17.14
N GLY A 14 -21.67 7.85 -17.93
CA GLY A 14 -21.65 6.48 -17.40
C GLY A 14 -20.51 6.31 -16.40
N MET A 15 -19.29 6.66 -16.80
CA MET A 15 -18.13 6.60 -15.91
C MET A 15 -18.30 7.50 -14.67
N GLU A 16 -18.81 8.73 -14.82
CA GLU A 16 -19.03 9.68 -13.72
C GLU A 16 -19.95 9.09 -12.65
N ARG A 17 -21.05 8.44 -13.07
CA ARG A 17 -21.95 7.77 -12.10
C ARG A 17 -21.22 6.70 -11.30
N GLY A 18 -20.46 5.84 -11.97
CA GLY A 18 -19.69 4.78 -11.29
C GLY A 18 -18.64 5.33 -10.33
N LEU A 19 -17.90 6.36 -10.75
CA LEU A 19 -16.97 7.10 -9.92
C LEU A 19 -17.67 7.66 -8.67
N ASN A 20 -18.83 8.31 -8.84
CA ASN A 20 -19.57 8.91 -7.74
C ASN A 20 -20.09 7.87 -6.76
N VAL A 21 -20.63 6.73 -7.22
CA VAL A 21 -21.10 5.65 -6.35
C VAL A 21 -19.97 5.17 -5.43
N LEU A 22 -18.79 4.91 -5.99
CA LEU A 22 -17.64 4.48 -5.20
C LEU A 22 -17.17 5.57 -4.23
N ALA A 23 -16.93 6.78 -4.75
CA ALA A 23 -16.41 7.88 -3.93
C ALA A 23 -17.38 8.28 -2.81
N ASP A 24 -18.69 8.29 -3.07
CA ASP A 24 -19.70 8.62 -2.07
C ASP A 24 -19.78 7.56 -0.96
N THR A 25 -19.50 6.29 -1.29
CA THR A 25 -19.41 5.21 -0.30
C THR A 25 -18.16 5.33 0.57
N VAL A 26 -17.01 5.63 -0.05
CA VAL A 26 -15.72 5.69 0.67
C VAL A 26 -15.60 6.97 1.52
N LYS A 27 -16.03 8.14 1.03
CA LYS A 27 -15.81 9.44 1.70
C LYS A 27 -16.47 9.60 3.08
N VAL A 28 -17.46 8.74 3.40
CA VAL A 28 -18.12 8.78 4.72
C VAL A 28 -17.18 8.38 5.85
N THR A 29 -16.08 7.73 5.54
CA THR A 29 -15.07 7.27 6.51
C THR A 29 -14.03 8.33 6.85
N LEU A 30 -13.96 9.45 6.09
CA LEU A 30 -12.88 10.42 6.18
C LEU A 30 -12.94 11.26 7.46
N GLY A 31 -11.81 11.34 8.17
CA GLY A 31 -11.60 12.19 9.33
C GLY A 31 -12.05 11.59 10.66
N PRO A 32 -11.82 12.28 11.79
CA PRO A 32 -12.00 11.73 13.15
C PRO A 32 -13.46 11.45 13.51
N LYS A 33 -14.42 11.98 12.78
CA LYS A 33 -15.86 11.69 12.90
C LYS A 33 -16.41 10.92 11.70
N GLY A 34 -15.52 10.33 10.90
CA GLY A 34 -15.85 9.37 9.85
C GLY A 34 -16.55 8.13 10.43
N ARG A 35 -17.31 7.44 9.60
CA ARG A 35 -18.10 6.27 9.98
C ARG A 35 -17.64 5.05 9.22
N ASN A 36 -17.85 3.88 9.82
CA ASN A 36 -17.54 2.61 9.19
C ASN A 36 -18.55 2.25 8.09
N VAL A 37 -18.09 1.47 7.13
CA VAL A 37 -18.90 0.83 6.11
C VAL A 37 -18.96 -0.67 6.41
N VAL A 38 -20.12 -1.28 6.18
CA VAL A 38 -20.30 -2.73 6.34
C VAL A 38 -20.22 -3.38 4.96
N LEU A 39 -19.31 -4.32 4.82
CA LEU A 39 -19.08 -5.08 3.59
C LEU A 39 -19.66 -6.48 3.77
N ASP A 40 -20.56 -6.88 2.88
CA ASP A 40 -21.11 -8.24 2.84
C ASP A 40 -20.04 -9.20 2.31
N LYS A 41 -19.99 -10.41 2.86
CA LYS A 41 -19.10 -11.47 2.38
C LYS A 41 -19.91 -12.68 1.97
N LYS A 42 -19.58 -13.26 0.83
CA LYS A 42 -20.22 -14.50 0.33
C LYS A 42 -20.06 -15.67 1.32
N TRP A 43 -19.00 -15.64 2.13
CA TRP A 43 -18.67 -16.65 3.14
C TRP A 43 -18.12 -15.97 4.38
N GLY A 44 -18.66 -16.30 5.56
CA GLY A 44 -18.24 -15.73 6.84
C GLY A 44 -19.10 -14.56 7.32
N ALA A 45 -18.63 -13.85 8.34
CA ALA A 45 -19.31 -12.67 8.88
C ALA A 45 -19.02 -11.43 8.01
N PRO A 46 -19.96 -10.46 7.93
CA PRO A 46 -19.71 -9.17 7.30
C PRO A 46 -18.49 -8.49 7.90
N THR A 47 -17.73 -7.78 7.08
CA THR A 47 -16.60 -6.97 7.55
C THR A 47 -17.07 -5.55 7.81
N ILE A 48 -16.69 -4.98 8.95
CA ILE A 48 -16.92 -3.58 9.29
C ILE A 48 -15.56 -2.88 9.21
N THR A 49 -15.44 -1.86 8.37
CA THR A 49 -14.16 -1.18 8.15
C THR A 49 -14.38 0.29 7.79
N ASN A 50 -13.36 1.11 8.04
CA ASN A 50 -13.23 2.48 7.55
C ASN A 50 -12.05 2.62 6.56
N ASP A 51 -11.34 1.55 6.25
CA ASP A 51 -10.27 1.58 5.27
C ASP A 51 -10.82 1.76 3.84
N GLY A 52 -10.39 2.88 3.22
CA GLY A 52 -10.87 3.27 1.90
C GLY A 52 -10.52 2.29 0.78
N VAL A 53 -9.35 1.65 0.84
CA VAL A 53 -8.95 0.70 -0.21
C VAL A 53 -9.72 -0.61 -0.11
N SER A 54 -9.96 -1.12 1.09
CA SER A 54 -10.78 -2.32 1.32
C SER A 54 -12.22 -2.09 0.87
N ILE A 55 -12.80 -0.94 1.20
CA ILE A 55 -14.16 -0.59 0.74
C ILE A 55 -14.19 -0.48 -0.79
N ALA A 56 -13.23 0.21 -1.39
CA ALA A 56 -13.20 0.39 -2.84
C ALA A 56 -13.10 -0.94 -3.59
N LYS A 57 -12.28 -1.88 -3.13
CA LYS A 57 -12.11 -3.21 -3.74
C LYS A 57 -13.40 -4.01 -3.83
N GLU A 58 -14.28 -3.91 -2.82
CA GLU A 58 -15.53 -4.68 -2.75
C GLU A 58 -16.68 -4.09 -3.59
N ILE A 59 -16.56 -2.85 -4.08
CA ILE A 59 -17.61 -2.22 -4.88
C ILE A 59 -17.56 -2.74 -6.31
N GLU A 60 -18.53 -3.57 -6.68
CA GLU A 60 -18.76 -4.04 -8.05
C GLU A 60 -20.08 -3.50 -8.56
N LEU A 61 -20.09 -2.90 -9.77
CA LEU A 61 -21.28 -2.33 -10.39
C LEU A 61 -21.71 -3.19 -11.58
N GLU A 62 -23.03 -3.38 -11.73
CA GLU A 62 -23.61 -4.22 -12.79
C GLU A 62 -23.57 -3.52 -14.16
N GLU A 63 -23.78 -2.19 -14.18
CA GLU A 63 -23.80 -1.42 -15.43
C GLU A 63 -22.36 -1.27 -15.97
N PRO A 64 -22.08 -1.68 -17.21
CA PRO A 64 -20.72 -1.76 -17.74
C PRO A 64 -19.94 -0.45 -17.76
N PHE A 65 -20.59 0.68 -18.02
CA PHE A 65 -19.91 1.99 -18.07
C PHE A 65 -19.67 2.54 -16.65
N GLU A 66 -20.61 2.31 -15.74
CA GLU A 66 -20.43 2.65 -14.32
C GLU A 66 -19.31 1.83 -13.68
N ARG A 67 -19.25 0.52 -14.01
CA ARG A 67 -18.16 -0.34 -13.57
C ARG A 67 -16.79 0.19 -13.98
N ILE A 68 -16.63 0.63 -15.24
CA ILE A 68 -15.36 1.20 -15.71
C ILE A 68 -15.00 2.47 -14.92
N GLY A 69 -15.97 3.34 -14.64
CA GLY A 69 -15.75 4.54 -13.83
C GLY A 69 -15.31 4.21 -12.40
N ALA A 70 -15.95 3.22 -11.77
CA ALA A 70 -15.57 2.73 -10.45
C ALA A 70 -14.16 2.11 -10.44
N GLU A 71 -13.82 1.27 -11.44
CA GLU A 71 -12.50 0.66 -11.56
C GLU A 71 -11.36 1.69 -11.69
N LEU A 72 -11.59 2.80 -12.41
CA LEU A 72 -10.60 3.88 -12.48
C LEU A 72 -10.32 4.50 -11.10
N VAL A 73 -11.34 4.64 -10.26
CA VAL A 73 -11.17 5.17 -8.88
C VAL A 73 -10.56 4.14 -7.94
N LYS A 74 -10.89 2.86 -8.11
CA LYS A 74 -10.18 1.78 -7.40
C LYS A 74 -8.68 1.84 -7.66
N GLU A 75 -8.28 2.12 -8.91
CA GLU A 75 -6.86 2.27 -9.25
C GLU A 75 -6.22 3.47 -8.53
N VAL A 76 -6.95 4.59 -8.34
CA VAL A 76 -6.45 5.72 -7.52
C VAL A 76 -6.18 5.29 -6.09
N ALA A 77 -7.16 4.65 -5.44
CA ALA A 77 -7.03 4.17 -4.07
C ALA A 77 -5.87 3.17 -3.92
N LYS A 78 -5.81 2.18 -4.83
CA LYS A 78 -4.75 1.17 -4.84
C LYS A 78 -3.36 1.77 -5.04
N LYS A 79 -3.18 2.67 -6.00
CA LYS A 79 -1.88 3.33 -6.24
C LYS A 79 -1.43 4.18 -5.06
N THR A 80 -2.36 4.79 -4.35
CA THR A 80 -2.06 5.60 -3.17
C THR A 80 -1.64 4.71 -2.01
N ASP A 81 -2.33 3.59 -1.79
CA ASP A 81 -1.95 2.56 -0.83
C ASP A 81 -0.56 1.98 -1.14
N ASP A 82 -0.30 1.59 -2.39
CA ASP A 82 0.98 1.04 -2.84
C ASP A 82 2.17 1.98 -2.56
N VAL A 83 2.00 3.29 -2.70
CA VAL A 83 3.09 4.28 -2.58
C VAL A 83 3.25 4.80 -1.17
N ALA A 84 2.14 5.09 -0.49
CA ALA A 84 2.14 5.80 0.78
C ALA A 84 1.58 4.99 1.95
N GLY A 85 0.88 3.90 1.67
CA GLY A 85 0.28 3.02 2.68
C GLY A 85 -0.92 3.59 3.43
N ASP A 86 -1.33 4.82 3.08
CA ASP A 86 -2.47 5.55 3.66
C ASP A 86 -2.96 6.61 2.67
N GLY A 87 -4.02 7.36 3.02
CA GLY A 87 -4.57 8.45 2.22
C GLY A 87 -5.48 8.01 1.08
N THR A 88 -5.91 6.77 1.04
CA THR A 88 -6.75 6.19 -0.02
C THR A 88 -8.10 6.89 -0.14
N THR A 89 -8.73 7.20 0.99
CA THR A 89 -9.98 7.98 1.05
C THR A 89 -9.78 9.42 0.57
N THR A 90 -8.70 10.08 0.98
CA THR A 90 -8.34 11.43 0.54
C THR A 90 -8.14 11.47 -0.98
N ALA A 91 -7.41 10.50 -1.53
CA ALA A 91 -7.18 10.37 -2.96
C ALA A 91 -8.49 10.17 -3.75
N THR A 92 -9.39 9.34 -3.24
CA THR A 92 -10.72 9.11 -3.82
C THR A 92 -11.57 10.38 -3.85
N VAL A 93 -11.58 11.14 -2.75
CA VAL A 93 -12.30 12.43 -2.65
C VAL A 93 -11.72 13.46 -3.59
N LEU A 94 -10.39 13.54 -3.71
CA LEU A 94 -9.71 14.42 -4.66
C LEU A 94 -10.03 14.03 -6.12
N ALA A 95 -10.01 12.75 -6.44
CA ALA A 95 -10.36 12.25 -7.78
C ALA A 95 -11.79 12.63 -8.16
N GLN A 96 -12.75 12.44 -7.25
CA GLN A 96 -14.14 12.85 -7.46
C GLN A 96 -14.25 14.34 -7.73
N ALA A 97 -13.57 15.17 -6.94
CA ALA A 97 -13.62 16.62 -7.09
C ALA A 97 -13.00 17.08 -8.41
N LEU A 98 -11.83 16.55 -8.78
CA LEU A 98 -11.13 16.87 -10.02
C LEU A 98 -11.95 16.47 -11.26
N VAL A 99 -12.51 15.26 -11.27
CA VAL A 99 -13.35 14.78 -12.38
C VAL A 99 -14.60 15.63 -12.49
N ARG A 100 -15.29 15.90 -11.40
CA ARG A 100 -16.52 16.68 -11.39
C ARG A 100 -16.33 18.10 -11.91
N GLU A 101 -15.29 18.80 -11.43
CA GLU A 101 -14.97 20.15 -11.91
C GLU A 101 -14.46 20.11 -13.36
N GLY A 102 -13.67 19.10 -13.71
CA GLY A 102 -13.16 18.92 -15.06
C GLY A 102 -14.27 18.69 -16.08
N LEU A 103 -15.21 17.79 -15.80
CA LEU A 103 -16.33 17.49 -16.70
C LEU A 103 -17.23 18.70 -16.94
N ARG A 104 -17.43 19.58 -15.94
CA ARG A 104 -18.17 20.83 -16.11
C ARG A 104 -17.50 21.71 -17.15
N ASN A 105 -16.17 21.81 -17.13
CA ASN A 105 -15.42 22.63 -18.09
C ASN A 105 -15.38 21.99 -19.50
N VAL A 106 -15.26 20.64 -19.58
CA VAL A 106 -15.37 19.91 -20.85
C VAL A 106 -16.76 20.13 -21.48
N ALA A 107 -17.83 20.02 -20.69
CA ALA A 107 -19.19 20.28 -21.14
C ALA A 107 -19.40 21.75 -21.56
N ALA A 108 -18.65 22.69 -21.00
CA ALA A 108 -18.63 24.09 -21.41
C ALA A 108 -17.81 24.38 -22.68
N GLY A 109 -17.17 23.35 -23.26
CA GLY A 109 -16.41 23.44 -24.51
C GLY A 109 -14.92 23.66 -24.38
N SER A 110 -14.34 23.53 -23.17
CA SER A 110 -12.89 23.59 -22.98
C SER A 110 -12.20 22.39 -23.59
N ASN A 111 -10.99 22.57 -24.12
CA ASN A 111 -10.20 21.50 -24.72
C ASN A 111 -9.64 20.56 -23.65
N PRO A 112 -10.02 19.26 -23.63
CA PRO A 112 -9.62 18.32 -22.57
C PRO A 112 -8.10 18.15 -22.44
N ILE A 113 -7.36 18.21 -23.57
CA ILE A 113 -5.89 18.07 -23.57
C ILE A 113 -5.22 19.30 -22.94
N ALA A 114 -5.76 20.49 -23.18
CA ALA A 114 -5.26 21.71 -22.55
C ALA A 114 -5.61 21.76 -21.06
N LEU A 115 -6.83 21.33 -20.67
CA LEU A 115 -7.21 21.15 -19.27
C LEU A 115 -6.25 20.19 -18.55
N LYS A 116 -5.94 19.04 -19.17
CA LYS A 116 -4.96 18.07 -18.62
C LYS A 116 -3.62 18.73 -18.33
N ARG A 117 -3.04 19.47 -19.29
CA ARG A 117 -1.77 20.19 -19.09
C ARG A 117 -1.85 21.20 -17.93
N GLY A 118 -2.98 21.91 -17.84
CA GLY A 118 -3.23 22.85 -16.75
C GLY A 118 -3.34 22.17 -15.39
N ILE A 119 -4.03 21.03 -15.31
CA ILE A 119 -4.11 20.19 -14.10
C ILE A 119 -2.71 19.74 -13.69
N GLU A 120 -1.91 19.18 -14.60
CA GLU A 120 -0.55 18.72 -14.33
C GLU A 120 0.34 19.84 -13.76
N LYS A 121 0.28 21.06 -14.35
CA LYS A 121 1.01 22.23 -13.85
C LYS A 121 0.53 22.67 -12.46
N GLY A 122 -0.79 22.70 -12.25
CA GLY A 122 -1.40 23.06 -10.98
C GLY A 122 -1.00 22.10 -9.86
N VAL A 123 -1.05 20.80 -10.14
CA VAL A 123 -0.66 19.74 -9.19
C VAL A 123 0.83 19.83 -8.86
N ALA A 124 1.70 19.99 -9.86
CA ALA A 124 3.15 20.11 -9.63
C ALA A 124 3.48 21.31 -8.74
N ALA A 125 2.82 22.45 -8.94
CA ALA A 125 3.01 23.64 -8.11
C ALA A 125 2.53 23.44 -6.67
N VAL A 126 1.35 22.82 -6.47
CA VAL A 126 0.83 22.53 -5.11
C VAL A 126 1.72 21.53 -4.39
N ILE A 127 2.23 20.49 -5.08
CA ILE A 127 3.16 19.52 -4.47
C ILE A 127 4.47 20.21 -4.06
N ALA A 128 5.01 21.10 -4.88
CA ALA A 128 6.22 21.83 -4.52
C ALA A 128 6.04 22.65 -3.24
N GLU A 129 4.90 23.32 -3.08
CA GLU A 129 4.56 24.06 -1.86
C GLU A 129 4.29 23.15 -0.64
N LEU A 130 3.67 21.98 -0.84
CA LEU A 130 3.49 20.98 0.22
C LEU A 130 4.86 20.50 0.75
N VAL A 131 5.78 20.17 -0.15
CA VAL A 131 7.14 19.75 0.23
C VAL A 131 7.90 20.87 0.92
N ALA A 132 7.73 22.13 0.47
CA ALA A 132 8.36 23.29 1.09
C ALA A 132 7.82 23.59 2.51
N GLN A 133 6.58 23.20 2.81
CA GLN A 133 5.97 23.33 4.14
C GLN A 133 6.29 22.15 5.07
N ALA A 134 6.95 21.10 4.56
CA ALA A 134 7.26 19.91 5.32
C ALA A 134 8.12 20.22 6.55
N LYS A 135 7.71 19.69 7.70
CA LYS A 135 8.51 19.66 8.93
C LYS A 135 9.06 18.25 9.11
N GLU A 136 10.36 18.10 9.24
CA GLU A 136 10.97 16.81 9.58
C GLU A 136 10.54 16.35 10.96
N ILE A 137 10.36 15.05 11.11
CA ILE A 137 10.08 14.42 12.41
C ILE A 137 11.40 14.12 13.10
N GLU A 138 11.58 14.69 14.28
CA GLU A 138 12.79 14.56 15.08
C GLU A 138 12.57 13.75 16.36
N THR A 139 11.36 13.73 16.90
CA THR A 139 11.06 13.15 18.21
C THR A 139 10.16 11.94 18.14
N LYS A 140 10.27 11.09 19.17
CA LYS A 140 9.40 9.92 19.36
C LYS A 140 7.93 10.33 19.54
N GLU A 141 7.70 11.45 20.21
CA GLU A 141 6.37 11.99 20.46
C GLU A 141 5.68 12.43 19.16
N GLU A 142 6.43 13.01 18.21
CA GLU A 142 5.90 13.38 16.89
C GLU A 142 5.53 12.13 16.07
N ILE A 143 6.33 11.07 16.13
CA ILE A 143 6.02 9.77 15.51
C ILE A 143 4.75 9.19 16.14
N ALA A 144 4.66 9.18 17.47
CA ALA A 144 3.50 8.68 18.20
C ALA A 144 2.21 9.42 17.83
N ALA A 145 2.26 10.76 17.76
CA ALA A 145 1.12 11.58 17.36
C ALA A 145 0.66 11.27 15.93
N THR A 146 1.58 11.14 14.99
CA THR A 146 1.26 10.81 13.59
C THR A 146 0.62 9.42 13.48
N ALA A 147 1.20 8.42 14.14
CA ALA A 147 0.67 7.06 14.15
C ALA A 147 -0.70 7.00 14.86
N ALA A 148 -0.88 7.75 15.95
CA ALA A 148 -2.14 7.81 16.70
C ALA A 148 -3.30 8.37 15.86
N ILE A 149 -3.05 9.35 14.99
CA ILE A 149 -4.06 9.89 14.07
C ILE A 149 -4.54 8.82 13.09
N SER A 150 -3.60 8.12 12.45
CA SER A 150 -3.94 7.06 11.50
C SER A 150 -4.65 5.88 12.19
N ALA A 151 -4.18 5.49 13.38
CA ALA A 151 -4.79 4.42 14.17
C ALA A 151 -6.12 4.83 14.86
N GLY A 152 -6.37 6.12 15.05
CA GLY A 152 -7.46 6.61 15.90
C GLY A 152 -7.35 6.19 17.38
N ASP A 153 -6.12 5.89 17.85
CA ASP A 153 -5.84 5.36 19.19
C ASP A 153 -4.42 5.76 19.63
N GLU A 154 -4.33 6.51 20.73
CA GLU A 154 -3.05 7.00 21.26
C GLU A 154 -2.12 5.85 21.71
N THR A 155 -2.68 4.78 22.29
CA THR A 155 -1.90 3.62 22.74
C THR A 155 -1.21 2.90 21.57
N ILE A 156 -1.88 2.79 20.44
CA ILE A 156 -1.29 2.24 19.21
C ILE A 156 -0.18 3.16 18.71
N GLY A 157 -0.39 4.47 18.74
CA GLY A 157 0.62 5.46 18.34
C GLY A 157 1.90 5.37 19.17
N GLU A 158 1.77 5.31 20.49
CA GLU A 158 2.90 5.16 21.42
C GLU A 158 3.67 3.85 21.16
N LEU A 159 2.95 2.74 20.95
CA LEU A 159 3.56 1.44 20.69
C LEU A 159 4.33 1.40 19.36
N ILE A 160 3.80 2.03 18.31
CA ILE A 160 4.48 2.16 17.01
C ILE A 160 5.74 3.01 17.14
N ALA A 161 5.67 4.13 17.87
CA ALA A 161 6.83 4.97 18.10
C ALA A 161 7.91 4.24 18.91
N GLU A 162 7.53 3.44 19.91
CA GLU A 162 8.45 2.57 20.64
C GLU A 162 9.09 1.52 19.74
N ALA A 163 8.30 0.89 18.87
CA ALA A 163 8.80 -0.07 17.90
C ALA A 163 9.83 0.57 16.97
N MET A 164 9.52 1.75 16.40
CA MET A 164 10.42 2.48 15.51
C MET A 164 11.71 2.94 16.20
N ASP A 165 11.63 3.35 17.46
CA ASP A 165 12.80 3.74 18.26
C ASP A 165 13.75 2.55 18.46
N LYS A 166 13.22 1.35 18.68
CA LYS A 166 13.99 0.13 18.91
C LYS A 166 14.62 -0.44 17.64
N VAL A 167 13.89 -0.49 16.53
CA VAL A 167 14.40 -1.07 15.27
C VAL A 167 15.04 -0.04 14.34
N GLY A 168 14.90 1.25 14.64
CA GLY A 168 15.40 2.35 13.81
C GLY A 168 14.50 2.68 12.62
N LYS A 169 14.85 3.76 11.90
CA LYS A 169 14.06 4.29 10.76
C LYS A 169 13.86 3.25 9.64
N GLU A 170 14.89 2.47 9.35
CA GLU A 170 14.89 1.42 8.33
C GLU A 170 14.40 0.06 8.84
N GLY A 171 14.09 -0.03 10.14
CA GLY A 171 13.69 -1.26 10.81
C GLY A 171 12.34 -1.80 10.32
N VAL A 172 12.15 -3.08 10.48
CA VAL A 172 10.92 -3.77 10.09
C VAL A 172 9.96 -3.83 11.27
N ILE A 173 8.71 -3.42 11.02
CA ILE A 173 7.61 -3.59 11.97
C ILE A 173 6.55 -4.45 11.29
N THR A 174 6.17 -5.54 11.93
CA THR A 174 5.10 -6.44 11.48
C THR A 174 3.99 -6.50 12.51
N VAL A 175 2.78 -6.79 12.07
CA VAL A 175 1.63 -6.94 12.96
C VAL A 175 1.13 -8.37 12.90
N GLU A 176 0.98 -9.00 14.04
CA GLU A 176 0.50 -10.38 14.16
C GLU A 176 -0.74 -10.45 15.05
N GLU A 177 -1.58 -11.43 14.74
CA GLU A 177 -2.75 -11.74 15.55
C GLU A 177 -2.31 -12.48 16.82
N SER A 178 -2.92 -12.11 17.95
CA SER A 178 -2.68 -12.75 19.25
C SER A 178 -3.98 -13.29 19.83
N ASN A 179 -3.86 -14.40 20.55
CA ASN A 179 -4.96 -14.96 21.32
C ASN A 179 -5.13 -14.28 22.71
N THR A 180 -4.25 -13.32 23.04
CA THR A 180 -4.32 -12.52 24.26
C THR A 180 -5.15 -11.26 24.03
N PHE A 181 -5.65 -10.65 25.11
CA PHE A 181 -6.29 -9.34 25.02
C PHE A 181 -5.23 -8.25 25.12
N GLY A 182 -5.31 -7.26 24.22
CA GLY A 182 -4.42 -6.08 24.28
C GLY A 182 -3.40 -6.03 23.15
N LEU A 183 -2.37 -5.23 23.37
CA LEU A 183 -1.26 -5.01 22.44
C LEU A 183 0.04 -5.36 23.14
N GLU A 184 0.91 -6.08 22.47
CA GLU A 184 2.25 -6.41 22.96
C GLU A 184 3.28 -6.10 21.88
N LEU A 185 4.46 -5.64 22.27
CA LEU A 185 5.59 -5.40 21.40
C LEU A 185 6.68 -6.45 21.70
N GLU A 186 7.01 -7.24 20.71
CA GLU A 186 8.10 -8.20 20.76
C GLU A 186 9.19 -7.78 19.77
N LEU A 187 10.45 -7.89 20.20
CA LEU A 187 11.60 -7.68 19.32
C LEU A 187 12.21 -9.02 18.97
N THR A 188 12.39 -9.28 17.70
CA THR A 188 12.99 -10.52 17.23
C THR A 188 13.99 -10.25 16.11
N GLU A 189 14.81 -11.23 15.82
CA GLU A 189 15.73 -11.19 14.71
C GLU A 189 14.98 -11.36 13.39
N GLY A 190 15.46 -10.71 12.36
CA GLY A 190 14.82 -10.77 11.05
C GLY A 190 15.45 -9.82 10.05
N MET A 191 14.97 -9.91 8.81
CA MET A 191 15.47 -9.07 7.72
C MET A 191 14.38 -8.82 6.69
N ARG A 192 14.35 -7.60 6.13
CA ARG A 192 13.55 -7.26 4.95
C ARG A 192 14.45 -6.89 3.77
N PHE A 193 14.04 -7.26 2.57
CA PHE A 193 14.70 -6.86 1.34
C PHE A 193 13.68 -6.64 0.19
N ASP A 194 14.05 -5.77 -0.75
CA ASP A 194 13.21 -5.22 -1.80
C ASP A 194 13.12 -6.17 -3.00
N LYS A 195 12.61 -7.37 -2.80
CA LYS A 195 12.27 -8.35 -3.85
C LYS A 195 11.03 -9.11 -3.42
N GLY A 196 10.00 -9.04 -4.23
CA GLY A 196 8.75 -9.75 -4.01
C GLY A 196 8.68 -11.07 -4.78
N PHE A 197 7.51 -11.70 -4.74
CA PHE A 197 7.28 -12.98 -5.41
C PHE A 197 7.37 -12.87 -6.93
N LEU A 198 7.89 -13.92 -7.58
CA LEU A 198 8.06 -13.98 -9.03
C LEU A 198 6.75 -14.20 -9.80
N ALA A 199 5.72 -14.68 -9.14
CA ALA A 199 4.41 -14.91 -9.74
C ALA A 199 3.31 -14.61 -8.71
N ARG A 200 2.29 -13.87 -9.13
CA ARG A 200 1.13 -13.54 -8.30
C ARG A 200 0.40 -14.78 -7.76
N TYR A 201 0.48 -15.90 -8.46
CA TYR A 201 -0.13 -17.16 -8.03
C TYR A 201 0.44 -17.71 -6.70
N PHE A 202 1.54 -17.17 -6.20
CA PHE A 202 2.10 -17.52 -4.89
C PHE A 202 1.33 -16.88 -3.72
N GLU A 203 0.51 -15.87 -3.95
CA GLU A 203 -0.32 -15.24 -2.92
C GLU A 203 -1.10 -16.29 -2.11
N THR A 204 -1.08 -16.15 -0.79
CA THR A 204 -1.88 -16.95 0.14
C THR A 204 -3.07 -16.14 0.67
N ASP A 205 -2.94 -14.82 0.68
CA ASP A 205 -3.97 -13.85 1.01
C ASP A 205 -4.20 -12.93 -0.20
N ALA A 206 -5.34 -13.09 -0.84
CA ALA A 206 -5.69 -12.31 -2.03
C ALA A 206 -6.15 -10.89 -1.69
N GLU A 207 -6.69 -10.65 -0.48
CA GLU A 207 -7.11 -9.32 -0.02
C GLU A 207 -5.87 -8.44 0.17
N ARG A 208 -4.83 -8.98 0.77
CA ARG A 208 -3.58 -8.28 1.07
C ARG A 208 -2.54 -8.38 -0.03
N GLN A 209 -2.77 -9.22 -1.04
CA GLN A 209 -1.84 -9.52 -2.13
C GLN A 209 -0.46 -9.94 -1.61
N GLU A 210 -0.45 -10.78 -0.59
CA GLU A 210 0.77 -11.29 0.05
C GLU A 210 0.77 -12.82 0.15
N ALA A 211 1.96 -13.38 0.22
CA ALA A 211 2.20 -14.78 0.54
C ALA A 211 2.79 -14.89 1.94
N VAL A 212 2.05 -15.54 2.83
CA VAL A 212 2.49 -15.82 4.22
C VAL A 212 2.86 -17.28 4.34
N LEU A 213 4.08 -17.54 4.78
CA LEU A 213 4.60 -18.87 5.07
C LEU A 213 4.92 -18.96 6.57
N GLU A 214 4.28 -19.90 7.24
CA GLU A 214 4.56 -20.23 8.64
C GLU A 214 5.55 -21.40 8.68
N ASP A 215 6.56 -21.29 9.55
CA ASP A 215 7.65 -22.25 9.74
C ASP A 215 8.30 -22.76 8.42
N PRO A 216 8.60 -21.89 7.44
CA PRO A 216 9.14 -22.32 6.16
C PRO A 216 10.58 -22.77 6.27
N TYR A 217 10.96 -23.68 5.36
CA TYR A 217 12.35 -23.81 4.95
C TYR A 217 12.74 -22.66 4.02
N VAL A 218 14.02 -22.26 4.06
CA VAL A 218 14.57 -21.20 3.21
C VAL A 218 15.70 -21.78 2.37
N LEU A 219 15.47 -21.89 1.08
CA LEU A 219 16.46 -22.32 0.11
C LEU A 219 17.16 -21.11 -0.50
N LEU A 220 18.48 -21.06 -0.39
CA LEU A 220 19.33 -19.98 -0.90
C LEU A 220 20.21 -20.51 -2.04
N VAL A 221 20.06 -19.95 -3.24
CA VAL A 221 20.81 -20.39 -4.42
C VAL A 221 21.48 -19.20 -5.10
N GLU A 222 22.78 -19.28 -5.35
CA GLU A 222 23.54 -18.21 -5.98
C GLU A 222 23.18 -18.05 -7.47
N SER A 223 22.90 -19.16 -8.16
CA SER A 223 22.62 -19.23 -9.60
C SER A 223 21.11 -19.18 -9.90
N LYS A 224 20.80 -19.13 -11.19
CA LYS A 224 19.42 -19.26 -11.70
C LYS A 224 18.93 -20.71 -11.61
N ILE A 225 17.63 -20.85 -11.38
CA ILE A 225 16.93 -22.13 -11.37
C ILE A 225 15.95 -22.15 -12.55
N SER A 226 16.27 -22.87 -13.61
CA SER A 226 15.42 -22.98 -14.82
C SER A 226 14.84 -24.39 -15.00
N ASN A 227 15.60 -25.40 -14.57
CA ASN A 227 15.25 -26.81 -14.74
C ASN A 227 14.64 -27.37 -13.44
N VAL A 228 13.43 -27.88 -13.55
CA VAL A 228 12.74 -28.46 -12.38
C VAL A 228 13.42 -29.72 -11.85
N LYS A 229 14.14 -30.45 -12.70
CA LYS A 229 14.79 -31.70 -12.29
C LYS A 229 15.81 -31.50 -11.18
N ASP A 230 16.49 -30.35 -11.19
CA ASP A 230 17.50 -30.00 -10.20
C ASP A 230 16.88 -29.76 -8.80
N LEU A 231 15.60 -29.34 -8.78
CA LEU A 231 14.82 -29.11 -7.56
C LEU A 231 14.10 -30.36 -7.03
N LEU A 232 13.74 -31.30 -7.91
CA LEU A 232 12.85 -32.42 -7.56
C LEU A 232 13.29 -33.21 -6.31
N PRO A 233 14.59 -33.58 -6.14
CA PRO A 233 15.01 -34.34 -4.97
C PRO A 233 14.80 -33.59 -3.66
N LEU A 234 15.01 -32.27 -3.66
CA LEU A 234 14.82 -31.41 -2.50
C LEU A 234 13.33 -31.18 -2.24
N LEU A 235 12.53 -30.88 -3.29
CA LEU A 235 11.08 -30.69 -3.15
C LEU A 235 10.39 -31.93 -2.55
N ASP A 236 10.81 -33.15 -2.95
CA ASP A 236 10.26 -34.39 -2.38
C ASP A 236 10.54 -34.50 -0.87
N GLN A 237 11.73 -34.10 -0.42
CA GLN A 237 12.08 -34.08 0.99
C GLN A 237 11.26 -33.04 1.77
N VAL A 238 11.13 -31.81 1.23
CA VAL A 238 10.37 -30.73 1.86
C VAL A 238 8.88 -31.10 1.93
N MET A 239 8.31 -31.65 0.86
CA MET A 239 6.92 -32.12 0.83
C MET A 239 6.65 -33.19 1.87
N LYS A 240 7.58 -34.14 2.08
CA LYS A 240 7.46 -35.18 3.12
C LYS A 240 7.50 -34.61 4.54
N SER A 241 8.18 -33.47 4.74
CA SER A 241 8.20 -32.78 6.05
C SER A 241 6.89 -32.05 6.37
N GLY A 242 6.04 -31.78 5.35
CA GLY A 242 4.79 -31.02 5.49
C GLY A 242 4.99 -29.50 5.65
N ARG A 243 6.23 -29.00 5.58
CA ARG A 243 6.55 -27.57 5.72
C ARG A 243 6.51 -26.85 4.37
N SER A 244 6.33 -25.54 4.42
CA SER A 244 6.41 -24.66 3.26
C SER A 244 7.86 -24.32 2.88
N LEU A 245 8.09 -23.81 1.68
CA LEU A 245 9.42 -23.47 1.17
C LEU A 245 9.46 -22.05 0.59
N LEU A 246 10.38 -21.24 1.09
CA LEU A 246 10.82 -20.01 0.43
C LEU A 246 12.06 -20.33 -0.41
N ILE A 247 12.06 -19.95 -1.69
CA ILE A 247 13.21 -20.07 -2.59
C ILE A 247 13.72 -18.68 -2.90
N ILE A 248 14.98 -18.40 -2.58
CA ILE A 248 15.70 -17.17 -2.92
C ILE A 248 16.85 -17.53 -3.84
N ALA A 249 16.75 -17.15 -5.11
CA ALA A 249 17.75 -17.47 -6.12
C ALA A 249 18.05 -16.23 -6.99
N GLU A 250 19.11 -16.28 -7.80
CA GLU A 250 19.34 -15.21 -8.79
C GLU A 250 18.10 -14.97 -9.64
N ASP A 251 17.48 -16.02 -10.11
CA ASP A 251 16.16 -16.05 -10.75
C ASP A 251 15.56 -17.45 -10.66
N VAL A 252 14.24 -17.56 -10.75
CA VAL A 252 13.55 -18.84 -10.95
C VAL A 252 12.66 -18.68 -12.16
N GLU A 253 12.94 -19.42 -13.22
CA GLU A 253 12.29 -19.22 -14.52
C GLU A 253 11.92 -20.55 -15.20
N GLY A 254 11.26 -20.47 -16.34
CA GLY A 254 10.96 -21.62 -17.18
C GLY A 254 10.13 -22.71 -16.52
N GLU A 255 10.57 -23.97 -16.67
CA GLU A 255 9.87 -25.14 -16.17
C GLU A 255 9.83 -25.19 -14.63
N ALA A 256 10.89 -24.72 -13.96
CA ALA A 256 10.95 -24.68 -12.51
C ALA A 256 9.87 -23.78 -11.92
N LEU A 257 9.75 -22.54 -12.40
CA LEU A 257 8.72 -21.59 -11.94
C LEU A 257 7.31 -22.12 -12.23
N ALA A 258 7.07 -22.61 -13.46
CA ALA A 258 5.77 -23.14 -13.86
C ALA A 258 5.33 -24.32 -12.97
N THR A 259 6.25 -25.21 -12.61
CA THR A 259 5.97 -26.34 -11.73
C THR A 259 5.64 -25.90 -10.31
N LEU A 260 6.39 -24.95 -9.74
CA LEU A 260 6.09 -24.41 -8.39
C LEU A 260 4.70 -23.76 -8.34
N VAL A 261 4.38 -22.92 -9.33
CA VAL A 261 3.08 -22.26 -9.46
C VAL A 261 1.96 -23.29 -9.59
N LEU A 262 2.12 -24.31 -10.43
CA LEU A 262 1.12 -25.36 -10.64
C LEU A 262 0.84 -26.16 -9.35
N ASN A 263 1.89 -26.52 -8.60
CA ASN A 263 1.73 -27.22 -7.32
C ASN A 263 1.06 -26.35 -6.26
N LYS A 264 1.35 -25.04 -6.23
CA LYS A 264 0.69 -24.08 -5.36
C LYS A 264 -0.81 -23.98 -5.68
N ILE A 265 -1.18 -23.83 -6.97
CA ILE A 265 -2.59 -23.76 -7.41
C ILE A 265 -3.34 -25.05 -7.06
N ARG A 266 -2.71 -26.21 -7.20
CA ARG A 266 -3.29 -27.52 -6.84
C ARG A 266 -3.38 -27.76 -5.33
N GLY A 267 -2.78 -26.89 -4.52
CA GLY A 267 -2.74 -27.07 -3.06
C GLY A 267 -1.85 -28.23 -2.60
N THR A 268 -1.02 -28.80 -3.47
CA THR A 268 -0.15 -29.94 -3.16
C THR A 268 1.11 -29.52 -2.41
N PHE A 269 1.60 -28.31 -2.67
CA PHE A 269 2.81 -27.81 -2.05
C PHE A 269 2.78 -26.28 -1.91
N LYS A 270 3.06 -25.79 -0.71
CA LYS A 270 3.15 -24.35 -0.42
C LYS A 270 4.58 -23.88 -0.64
N SER A 271 4.83 -23.11 -1.68
CA SER A 271 6.12 -22.50 -1.93
C SER A 271 5.97 -21.08 -2.46
N VAL A 272 7.02 -20.29 -2.26
CA VAL A 272 7.17 -18.96 -2.84
C VAL A 272 8.59 -18.84 -3.40
N ALA A 273 8.72 -18.28 -4.60
CA ALA A 273 10.01 -17.99 -5.20
C ALA A 273 10.19 -16.48 -5.37
N VAL A 274 11.36 -15.99 -4.97
CA VAL A 274 11.76 -14.58 -5.04
C VAL A 274 13.16 -14.45 -5.63
N LYS A 275 13.46 -13.30 -6.22
CA LYS A 275 14.83 -12.98 -6.66
C LYS A 275 15.69 -12.60 -5.48
N ALA A 276 16.94 -13.04 -5.49
CA ALA A 276 17.94 -12.58 -4.53
C ALA A 276 18.20 -11.08 -4.70
N PRO A 277 18.29 -10.32 -3.60
CA PRO A 277 18.57 -8.90 -3.65
C PRO A 277 20.02 -8.61 -4.05
N GLY A 278 20.23 -7.48 -4.73
CA GLY A 278 21.55 -7.05 -5.20
C GLY A 278 22.01 -7.73 -6.48
N PHE A 279 23.24 -7.41 -6.91
CA PHE A 279 23.88 -7.92 -8.13
C PHE A 279 25.34 -8.29 -7.84
N GLY A 280 25.87 -9.29 -8.58
CA GLY A 280 27.27 -9.69 -8.48
C GLY A 280 27.69 -10.06 -7.05
N ASP A 281 28.83 -9.55 -6.59
CA ASP A 281 29.38 -9.87 -5.26
C ASP A 281 28.50 -9.36 -4.10
N ARG A 282 27.73 -8.28 -4.31
CA ARG A 282 26.76 -7.80 -3.32
C ARG A 282 25.63 -8.79 -3.10
N ARG A 283 25.13 -9.41 -4.18
CA ARG A 283 24.11 -10.46 -4.06
C ARG A 283 24.63 -11.63 -3.24
N LYS A 284 25.87 -12.08 -3.51
CA LYS A 284 26.51 -13.14 -2.72
C LYS A 284 26.61 -12.79 -1.24
N ALA A 285 27.02 -11.56 -0.94
CA ALA A 285 27.15 -11.07 0.42
C ALA A 285 25.80 -11.03 1.15
N ILE A 286 24.72 -10.58 0.48
CA ILE A 286 23.37 -10.54 1.06
C ILE A 286 22.81 -11.95 1.23
N LEU A 287 23.00 -12.86 0.26
CA LEU A 287 22.61 -14.26 0.42
C LEU A 287 23.30 -14.91 1.62
N GLN A 288 24.59 -14.59 1.86
CA GLN A 288 25.32 -15.07 3.01
C GLN A 288 24.76 -14.49 4.33
N ASP A 289 24.34 -13.21 4.33
CA ASP A 289 23.71 -12.62 5.50
C ASP A 289 22.37 -13.30 5.84
N ILE A 290 21.57 -13.61 4.79
CA ILE A 290 20.31 -14.36 4.96
C ILE A 290 20.59 -15.80 5.43
N ALA A 291 21.65 -16.44 4.92
CA ALA A 291 22.06 -17.77 5.35
C ALA A 291 22.41 -17.81 6.86
N ILE A 292 23.19 -16.83 7.31
CA ILE A 292 23.55 -16.70 8.73
C ILE A 292 22.32 -16.44 9.58
N LEU A 293 21.41 -15.55 9.14
CA LEU A 293 20.18 -15.21 9.83
C LEU A 293 19.24 -16.43 9.98
N THR A 294 19.16 -17.26 8.95
CA THR A 294 18.22 -18.39 8.90
C THR A 294 18.84 -19.74 9.33
N GLY A 295 20.15 -19.76 9.59
CA GLY A 295 20.89 -20.97 9.93
C GLY A 295 21.09 -21.94 8.75
N GLY A 296 20.96 -21.44 7.50
CA GLY A 296 21.15 -22.23 6.28
C GLY A 296 22.51 -22.01 5.63
N GLN A 297 22.66 -22.58 4.42
CA GLN A 297 23.83 -22.40 3.57
C GLN A 297 23.43 -21.95 2.18
N VAL A 298 24.27 -21.11 1.54
CA VAL A 298 24.08 -20.72 0.15
C VAL A 298 24.54 -21.83 -0.77
N ILE A 299 23.65 -22.36 -1.57
CA ILE A 299 23.99 -23.35 -2.59
C ILE A 299 24.68 -22.63 -3.74
N SER A 300 25.95 -22.95 -3.94
CA SER A 300 26.80 -22.35 -4.98
C SER A 300 27.83 -23.38 -5.45
N GLU A 301 28.02 -23.46 -6.75
CA GLU A 301 29.04 -24.31 -7.37
C GLU A 301 30.45 -23.91 -6.94
N THR A 302 30.66 -22.63 -6.61
CA THR A 302 31.96 -22.12 -6.16
C THR A 302 32.43 -22.71 -4.83
N VAL A 303 31.48 -23.15 -3.99
CA VAL A 303 31.78 -23.85 -2.72
C VAL A 303 31.51 -25.36 -2.80
N GLY A 304 31.24 -25.88 -4.00
CA GLY A 304 31.03 -27.31 -4.26
C GLY A 304 29.65 -27.83 -3.87
N LEU A 305 28.67 -26.94 -3.62
CA LEU A 305 27.29 -27.31 -3.32
C LEU A 305 26.43 -27.22 -4.59
N ASN A 306 25.77 -28.31 -4.94
CA ASN A 306 24.88 -28.40 -6.09
C ASN A 306 23.43 -28.62 -5.65
N LEU A 307 22.50 -27.99 -6.36
CA LEU A 307 21.07 -28.05 -6.07
C LEU A 307 20.51 -29.50 -6.16
N GLU A 308 20.98 -30.30 -7.11
CA GLU A 308 20.56 -31.69 -7.31
C GLU A 308 20.86 -32.61 -6.10
N THR A 309 21.88 -32.27 -5.31
CA THR A 309 22.32 -33.04 -4.13
C THR A 309 21.98 -32.36 -2.81
N ALA A 310 21.24 -31.26 -2.88
CA ALA A 310 20.86 -30.50 -1.70
C ALA A 310 19.92 -31.32 -0.78
N THR A 311 20.14 -31.18 0.52
CA THR A 311 19.39 -31.86 1.57
C THR A 311 18.80 -30.84 2.55
N LEU A 312 17.86 -31.25 3.42
CA LEU A 312 17.16 -30.35 4.33
C LEU A 312 18.08 -29.64 5.34
N ASP A 313 19.22 -30.21 5.66
CA ASP A 313 20.21 -29.64 6.58
C ASP A 313 20.96 -28.43 6.00
N LEU A 314 20.91 -28.23 4.69
CA LEU A 314 21.45 -27.03 4.02
C LEU A 314 20.45 -25.87 4.02
N LEU A 315 19.17 -26.15 4.27
CA LEU A 315 18.12 -25.14 4.24
C LEU A 315 18.11 -24.32 5.52
N GLY A 316 17.97 -23.02 5.36
CA GLY A 316 17.62 -22.14 6.47
C GLY A 316 16.19 -22.36 6.94
N GLN A 317 15.86 -21.80 8.08
CA GLN A 317 14.52 -21.84 8.67
C GLN A 317 14.17 -20.47 9.25
N ALA A 318 12.89 -20.17 9.29
CA ALA A 318 12.35 -18.99 9.95
C ALA A 318 10.99 -19.34 10.57
N ARG A 319 10.56 -18.60 11.58
CA ARG A 319 9.22 -18.78 12.15
C ARG A 319 8.16 -18.32 11.15
N LYS A 320 8.40 -17.21 10.46
CA LYS A 320 7.46 -16.65 9.49
C LYS A 320 8.17 -15.94 8.35
N VAL A 321 7.60 -16.02 7.18
CA VAL A 321 8.01 -15.20 6.02
C VAL A 321 6.79 -14.57 5.39
N VAL A 322 6.86 -13.26 5.12
CA VAL A 322 5.83 -12.50 4.40
C VAL A 322 6.45 -11.98 3.11
N VAL A 323 5.82 -12.29 1.98
CA VAL A 323 6.27 -11.86 0.66
C VAL A 323 5.13 -11.12 -0.04
N THR A 324 5.39 -9.87 -0.38
CA THR A 324 4.49 -9.04 -1.21
C THR A 324 4.97 -9.04 -2.67
N LYS A 325 4.36 -8.24 -3.53
CA LYS A 325 4.83 -8.06 -4.91
C LYS A 325 6.22 -7.41 -5.00
N ASP A 326 6.63 -6.62 -4.00
CA ASP A 326 7.83 -5.80 -4.03
C ASP A 326 8.87 -6.18 -2.97
N GLU A 327 8.46 -6.81 -1.87
CA GLU A 327 9.29 -7.03 -0.70
C GLU A 327 9.18 -8.46 -0.14
N THR A 328 10.22 -8.89 0.55
CA THR A 328 10.25 -10.11 1.37
C THR A 328 10.73 -9.78 2.77
N THR A 329 9.95 -10.18 3.78
CA THR A 329 10.28 -10.05 5.20
C THR A 329 10.44 -11.43 5.82
N ILE A 330 11.61 -11.68 6.41
CA ILE A 330 11.91 -12.88 7.21
C ILE A 330 11.81 -12.47 8.67
N VAL A 331 10.95 -13.14 9.44
CA VAL A 331 10.73 -12.88 10.86
C VAL A 331 11.24 -14.08 11.64
N GLU A 332 12.11 -13.83 12.62
CA GLU A 332 12.67 -14.84 13.52
C GLU A 332 13.34 -15.98 12.76
N GLY A 333 14.52 -15.67 12.20
CA GLY A 333 15.40 -16.67 11.59
C GLY A 333 15.99 -17.59 12.64
N SER A 334 16.21 -18.87 12.30
CA SER A 334 16.76 -19.88 13.21
C SER A 334 18.29 -19.88 13.25
N GLY A 335 18.94 -18.77 12.86
CA GLY A 335 20.39 -18.63 12.89
C GLY A 335 20.96 -18.51 14.31
N ASP A 336 22.25 -18.82 14.45
CA ASP A 336 22.96 -18.66 15.71
C ASP A 336 23.25 -17.17 15.98
N GLN A 337 22.84 -16.66 17.16
CA GLN A 337 22.99 -15.25 17.56
C GLN A 337 24.43 -14.79 17.58
N ASP A 338 25.37 -15.66 17.99
CA ASP A 338 26.80 -15.32 18.02
C ASP A 338 27.35 -15.15 16.59
N LEU A 339 26.88 -15.97 15.63
CA LEU A 339 27.24 -15.84 14.21
C LEU A 339 26.65 -14.56 13.61
N ILE A 340 25.41 -14.21 13.93
CA ILE A 340 24.77 -12.96 13.49
C ILE A 340 25.55 -11.76 14.06
N ALA A 341 25.84 -11.76 15.36
CA ALA A 341 26.63 -10.70 16.00
C ALA A 341 28.06 -10.60 15.42
N GLY A 342 28.69 -11.72 15.10
CA GLY A 342 29.97 -11.79 14.42
C GLY A 342 29.92 -11.15 13.03
N ARG A 343 28.85 -11.43 12.27
CA ARG A 343 28.62 -10.87 10.93
C ARG A 343 28.40 -9.37 10.98
N VAL A 344 27.61 -8.88 11.95
CA VAL A 344 27.41 -7.43 12.19
C VAL A 344 28.74 -6.73 12.47
N LYS A 345 29.61 -7.31 13.31
CA LYS A 345 30.95 -6.76 13.59
C LYS A 345 31.84 -6.74 12.34
N GLN A 346 31.76 -7.78 11.51
CA GLN A 346 32.49 -7.84 10.25
C GLN A 346 32.09 -6.68 9.32
N ILE A 347 30.76 -6.49 9.10
CA ILE A 347 30.26 -5.43 8.24
C ILE A 347 30.67 -4.04 8.77
N ARG A 348 30.61 -3.81 10.09
CA ARG A 348 31.10 -2.56 10.69
C ARG A 348 32.58 -2.30 10.38
N SER A 349 33.40 -3.34 10.48
CA SER A 349 34.82 -3.21 10.12
C SER A 349 35.05 -2.97 8.62
N GLU A 350 34.19 -3.51 7.75
CA GLU A 350 34.22 -3.23 6.31
C GLU A 350 33.84 -1.76 6.02
N ILE A 351 32.84 -1.20 6.73
CA ILE A 351 32.45 0.22 6.64
C ILE A 351 33.63 1.15 7.01
N GLU A 352 34.32 0.84 8.12
CA GLU A 352 35.46 1.65 8.59
C GLU A 352 36.65 1.62 7.62
N LYS A 353 36.83 0.54 6.88
CA LYS A 353 37.93 0.35 5.93
C LYS A 353 37.60 0.78 4.50
N SER A 354 36.35 1.09 4.21
CA SER A 354 35.93 1.46 2.87
C SER A 354 36.34 2.89 2.53
N ASP A 355 37.09 3.06 1.44
CA ASP A 355 37.50 4.37 0.90
C ASP A 355 36.45 4.97 -0.05
N SER A 356 35.42 4.20 -0.44
CA SER A 356 34.33 4.61 -1.33
C SER A 356 33.11 5.00 -0.54
N ASP A 357 32.65 6.24 -0.69
CA ASP A 357 31.42 6.72 -0.03
C ASP A 357 30.20 5.91 -0.45
N TYR A 358 30.12 5.53 -1.75
CA TYR A 358 29.05 4.69 -2.26
C TYR A 358 29.06 3.27 -1.66
N ASP A 359 30.24 2.64 -1.55
CA ASP A 359 30.33 1.32 -0.94
C ASP A 359 30.07 1.36 0.56
N ARG A 360 30.50 2.44 1.21
CA ARG A 360 30.19 2.69 2.62
C ARG A 360 28.70 2.82 2.87
N GLU A 361 27.98 3.58 2.04
CA GLU A 361 26.52 3.71 2.09
C GLU A 361 25.84 2.33 1.94
N LYS A 362 26.24 1.54 0.96
CA LYS A 362 25.65 0.20 0.71
C LYS A 362 25.98 -0.80 1.83
N LEU A 363 27.13 -0.70 2.45
CA LEU A 363 27.45 -1.49 3.64
C LEU A 363 26.64 -1.05 4.86
N GLN A 364 26.37 0.26 5.01
CA GLN A 364 25.49 0.79 6.06
C GLN A 364 24.04 0.31 5.90
N GLU A 365 23.49 0.34 4.68
CA GLU A 365 22.17 -0.22 4.37
C GLU A 365 22.10 -1.72 4.76
N ARG A 366 23.13 -2.49 4.39
CA ARG A 366 23.21 -3.91 4.71
C ARG A 366 23.32 -4.17 6.20
N LEU A 367 24.12 -3.34 6.91
CA LEU A 367 24.22 -3.39 8.36
C LEU A 367 22.88 -3.11 9.04
N ALA A 368 22.17 -2.06 8.60
CA ALA A 368 20.86 -1.69 9.13
C ALA A 368 19.85 -2.82 8.98
N LYS A 369 19.83 -3.48 7.81
CA LYS A 369 18.93 -4.62 7.54
C LYS A 369 19.21 -5.85 8.42
N LEU A 370 20.48 -6.14 8.74
CA LEU A 370 20.85 -7.30 9.54
C LEU A 370 20.80 -7.02 11.07
N ALA A 371 21.18 -5.80 11.48
CA ALA A 371 21.29 -5.43 12.90
C ALA A 371 19.99 -4.83 13.47
N GLY A 372 19.09 -4.33 12.62
CA GLY A 372 17.86 -3.66 13.05
C GLY A 372 16.80 -4.62 13.62
N GLY A 373 16.84 -5.89 13.23
CA GLY A 373 15.82 -6.85 13.64
C GLY A 373 14.42 -6.55 13.12
N VAL A 374 13.43 -7.18 13.73
CA VAL A 374 12.00 -6.99 13.45
C VAL A 374 11.25 -6.71 14.75
N ALA A 375 10.47 -5.64 14.77
CA ALA A 375 9.49 -5.40 15.82
C ALA A 375 8.16 -6.06 15.43
N VAL A 376 7.65 -6.95 16.25
CA VAL A 376 6.38 -7.65 16.06
C VAL A 376 5.36 -7.05 17.02
N ILE A 377 4.37 -6.36 16.48
CA ILE A 377 3.22 -5.87 17.26
C ILE A 377 2.17 -6.98 17.25
N LYS A 378 1.93 -7.56 18.42
CA LYS A 378 0.90 -8.58 18.63
C LYS A 378 -0.41 -7.88 19.00
N ALA A 379 -1.42 -8.05 18.16
CA ALA A 379 -2.75 -7.48 18.37
C ALA A 379 -3.73 -8.56 18.81
N GLY A 380 -4.42 -8.33 19.93
CA GLY A 380 -5.49 -9.18 20.41
C GLY A 380 -6.84 -8.45 20.48
N ALA A 381 -7.93 -9.18 20.29
CA ALA A 381 -9.30 -8.65 20.38
C ALA A 381 -10.28 -9.74 20.86
N ALA A 382 -11.52 -9.32 21.20
CA ALA A 382 -12.55 -10.23 21.70
C ALA A 382 -13.19 -11.08 20.59
N THR A 383 -13.21 -10.58 19.36
CA THR A 383 -13.82 -11.25 18.20
C THR A 383 -12.87 -11.22 17.01
N GLU A 384 -13.00 -12.20 16.10
CA GLU A 384 -12.21 -12.27 14.87
C GLU A 384 -12.40 -11.03 13.97
N VAL A 385 -13.61 -10.48 13.92
CA VAL A 385 -13.92 -9.27 13.14
C VAL A 385 -13.18 -8.06 13.69
N GLU A 386 -13.22 -7.85 15.02
CA GLU A 386 -12.49 -6.79 15.70
C GLU A 386 -10.98 -6.95 15.55
N LEU A 387 -10.49 -8.19 15.65
CA LEU A 387 -9.06 -8.50 15.52
C LEU A 387 -8.51 -8.11 14.14
N LYS A 388 -9.23 -8.48 13.07
CA LYS A 388 -8.84 -8.13 11.69
C LYS A 388 -8.88 -6.62 11.47
N GLU A 389 -9.91 -5.93 11.95
CA GLU A 389 -10.01 -4.47 11.85
C GLU A 389 -8.85 -3.80 12.58
N ARG A 390 -8.59 -4.22 13.83
CA ARG A 390 -7.51 -3.67 14.66
C ARG A 390 -6.14 -3.88 14.03
N LYS A 391 -5.89 -5.06 13.49
CA LYS A 391 -4.66 -5.39 12.78
C LYS A 391 -4.44 -4.47 11.57
N HIS A 392 -5.44 -4.32 10.69
CA HIS A 392 -5.35 -3.45 9.53
C HIS A 392 -5.04 -2.01 9.94
N ARG A 393 -5.73 -1.49 10.94
CA ARG A 393 -5.54 -0.14 11.46
C ARG A 393 -4.13 0.09 12.01
N ILE A 394 -3.55 -0.90 12.71
CA ILE A 394 -2.16 -0.83 13.18
C ILE A 394 -1.18 -0.83 12.00
N GLU A 395 -1.42 -1.67 10.98
CA GLU A 395 -0.56 -1.74 9.80
C GLU A 395 -0.57 -0.42 8.99
N ASP A 396 -1.74 0.19 8.84
CA ASP A 396 -1.88 1.51 8.20
C ASP A 396 -1.13 2.58 9.00
N ALA A 397 -1.26 2.56 10.33
CA ALA A 397 -0.56 3.49 11.19
C ALA A 397 0.97 3.31 11.16
N VAL A 398 1.48 2.09 11.05
CA VAL A 398 2.91 1.81 10.84
C VAL A 398 3.39 2.38 9.51
N ARG A 399 2.62 2.18 8.42
CA ARG A 399 2.96 2.73 7.09
C ARG A 399 2.92 4.26 7.09
N ASN A 400 1.92 4.83 7.73
CA ASN A 400 1.76 6.28 7.89
C ASN A 400 2.94 6.90 8.66
N ALA A 401 3.34 6.31 9.80
CA ALA A 401 4.49 6.75 10.57
C ALA A 401 5.80 6.67 9.78
N LYS A 402 6.01 5.61 9.00
CA LYS A 402 7.17 5.49 8.09
C LYS A 402 7.17 6.57 7.02
N ALA A 403 6.03 6.81 6.37
CA ALA A 403 5.88 7.87 5.38
C ALA A 403 6.20 9.26 5.95
N ALA A 404 5.82 9.50 7.21
CA ALA A 404 6.12 10.72 7.92
C ALA A 404 7.62 10.90 8.23
N VAL A 405 8.30 9.82 8.60
CA VAL A 405 9.76 9.85 8.82
C VAL A 405 10.54 10.04 7.51
N GLU A 406 10.01 9.55 6.38
CA GLU A 406 10.66 9.66 5.07
C GLU A 406 10.60 11.08 4.48
N GLU A 407 9.46 11.75 4.54
CA GLU A 407 9.24 13.04 3.85
C GLU A 407 8.75 14.17 4.78
N GLY A 408 8.67 13.92 6.08
CA GLY A 408 8.16 14.90 7.04
C GLY A 408 6.64 14.97 7.09
N ILE A 409 6.15 15.91 7.91
CA ILE A 409 4.74 16.15 8.20
C ILE A 409 4.31 17.57 7.87
N VAL A 410 3.02 17.73 7.61
CA VAL A 410 2.34 19.01 7.42
C VAL A 410 1.09 19.08 8.31
N ALA A 411 0.46 20.25 8.39
CA ALA A 411 -0.82 20.41 9.07
C ALA A 411 -1.88 19.48 8.46
N GLY A 412 -2.47 18.64 9.31
CA GLY A 412 -3.36 17.56 8.88
C GLY A 412 -4.77 18.01 8.49
N GLY A 413 -5.63 17.02 8.23
CA GLY A 413 -7.04 17.25 7.97
C GLY A 413 -7.34 18.00 6.66
N GLY A 414 -6.44 17.96 5.68
CA GLY A 414 -6.57 18.66 4.39
C GLY A 414 -6.26 20.16 4.45
N VAL A 415 -5.80 20.67 5.59
CA VAL A 415 -5.44 22.09 5.79
C VAL A 415 -4.23 22.46 4.94
N ALA A 416 -3.18 21.63 4.96
CA ALA A 416 -1.98 21.87 4.18
C ALA A 416 -2.24 21.98 2.68
N LEU A 417 -3.18 21.19 2.12
CA LEU A 417 -3.58 21.29 0.70
C LEU A 417 -4.12 22.67 0.34
N ILE A 418 -4.98 23.25 1.21
CA ILE A 418 -5.55 24.58 0.99
C ILE A 418 -4.47 25.65 1.09
N GLN A 419 -3.58 25.56 2.09
CA GLN A 419 -2.53 26.56 2.32
C GLN A 419 -1.43 26.47 1.24
N ALA A 420 -1.00 25.25 0.85
CA ALA A 420 -0.11 25.05 -0.28
C ALA A 420 -0.73 25.53 -1.60
N GLY A 421 -2.01 25.26 -1.79
CA GLY A 421 -2.74 25.81 -2.94
C GLY A 421 -2.75 27.32 -2.98
N LYS A 422 -3.00 27.99 -1.85
CA LYS A 422 -2.97 29.46 -1.77
C LYS A 422 -1.60 30.00 -2.20
N ALA A 423 -0.50 29.41 -1.73
CA ALA A 423 0.86 29.79 -2.10
C ALA A 423 1.15 29.49 -3.58
N ALA A 424 0.86 28.27 -4.05
CA ALA A 424 1.10 27.84 -5.42
C ALA A 424 0.41 28.72 -6.45
N PHE A 425 -0.86 29.05 -6.21
CA PHE A 425 -1.64 29.91 -7.13
C PHE A 425 -1.28 31.41 -7.08
N ALA A 426 -0.39 31.82 -6.22
CA ALA A 426 0.23 33.14 -6.22
C ALA A 426 1.55 33.19 -7.02
N THR A 427 2.09 32.03 -7.44
CA THR A 427 3.35 31.96 -8.20
C THR A 427 3.16 32.37 -9.66
N ALA A 428 4.22 32.91 -10.30
CA ALA A 428 4.23 33.24 -11.72
C ALA A 428 3.90 32.03 -12.62
N ALA A 429 4.34 30.83 -12.22
CA ALA A 429 4.11 29.59 -12.96
C ALA A 429 2.62 29.30 -13.23
N LEU A 430 1.73 29.71 -12.33
CA LEU A 430 0.28 29.53 -12.50
C LEU A 430 -0.46 30.81 -12.88
N THR A 431 -0.01 31.99 -12.46
CA THR A 431 -0.67 33.27 -12.79
C THR A 431 -0.49 33.69 -14.24
N GLU A 432 0.57 33.22 -14.91
CA GLU A 432 0.85 33.48 -16.32
C GLU A 432 0.14 32.53 -17.29
N LEU A 433 -0.53 31.47 -16.78
CA LEU A 433 -1.30 30.56 -17.62
C LEU A 433 -2.51 31.27 -18.25
N THR A 434 -2.84 30.87 -19.48
CA THR A 434 -3.95 31.44 -20.22
C THR A 434 -4.86 30.38 -20.84
N GLY A 435 -6.09 30.73 -21.19
CA GLY A 435 -7.05 29.84 -21.86
C GLY A 435 -7.35 28.58 -21.02
N ASP A 436 -7.51 27.47 -21.74
CA ASP A 436 -7.91 26.21 -21.09
C ASP A 436 -6.83 25.63 -20.17
N GLU A 437 -5.55 25.98 -20.31
CA GLU A 437 -4.52 25.59 -19.33
C GLU A 437 -4.72 26.32 -18.00
N ALA A 438 -5.07 27.60 -18.00
CA ALA A 438 -5.44 28.35 -16.80
C ALA A 438 -6.69 27.75 -16.14
N THR A 439 -7.68 27.37 -16.95
CA THR A 439 -8.89 26.66 -16.49
C THR A 439 -8.53 25.33 -15.83
N GLY A 440 -7.62 24.54 -16.45
CA GLY A 440 -7.14 23.28 -15.90
C GLY A 440 -6.48 23.44 -14.53
N ALA A 441 -5.60 24.44 -14.36
CA ALA A 441 -5.04 24.78 -13.05
C ALA A 441 -6.13 25.21 -12.05
N GLY A 442 -7.13 25.97 -12.51
CA GLY A 442 -8.31 26.38 -11.71
C GLY A 442 -9.12 25.19 -11.18
N ILE A 443 -9.22 24.08 -11.94
CA ILE A 443 -9.85 22.83 -11.51
C ILE A 443 -9.12 22.28 -10.26
N VAL A 444 -7.78 22.25 -10.28
CA VAL A 444 -6.99 21.81 -9.12
C VAL A 444 -7.26 22.69 -7.91
N ARG A 445 -7.27 24.02 -8.11
CA ARG A 445 -7.56 24.99 -7.04
C ARG A 445 -8.91 24.73 -6.37
N ALA A 446 -9.93 24.35 -7.13
CA ALA A 446 -11.26 24.04 -6.60
C ALA A 446 -11.30 22.67 -5.87
N ALA A 447 -10.56 21.69 -6.42
CA ALA A 447 -10.59 20.31 -5.95
C ALA A 447 -9.83 20.09 -4.64
N ILE A 448 -8.72 20.80 -4.39
CA ILE A 448 -7.90 20.63 -3.17
C ILE A 448 -8.63 21.01 -1.87
N ASP A 449 -9.74 21.72 -1.96
CA ASP A 449 -10.61 21.98 -0.80
C ASP A 449 -11.41 20.75 -0.37
N ALA A 450 -11.62 19.79 -1.25
CA ALA A 450 -12.59 18.72 -1.06
C ALA A 450 -12.30 17.83 0.16
N PRO A 451 -11.05 17.44 0.48
CA PRO A 451 -10.78 16.66 1.69
C PRO A 451 -11.21 17.37 2.98
N LEU A 452 -10.79 18.63 3.19
CA LEU A 452 -11.20 19.40 4.37
C LEU A 452 -12.72 19.61 4.42
N LYS A 453 -13.34 19.92 3.28
CA LYS A 453 -14.81 20.05 3.20
C LYS A 453 -15.51 18.77 3.64
N GLN A 454 -15.02 17.61 3.19
CA GLN A 454 -15.61 16.33 3.55
C GLN A 454 -15.42 15.99 5.02
N ILE A 455 -14.23 16.24 5.59
CA ILE A 455 -13.97 16.09 7.03
C ILE A 455 -14.92 16.94 7.86
N ALA A 456 -15.10 18.20 7.46
CA ALA A 456 -16.03 19.11 8.12
C ALA A 456 -17.49 18.63 8.03
N ILE A 457 -17.93 18.16 6.86
CA ILE A 457 -19.28 17.60 6.64
C ILE A 457 -19.49 16.37 7.53
N ASN A 458 -18.53 15.44 7.60
CA ASN A 458 -18.59 14.26 8.46
C ASN A 458 -18.63 14.64 9.95
N ALA A 459 -18.07 15.81 10.30
CA ALA A 459 -18.14 16.38 11.65
C ALA A 459 -19.44 17.17 11.93
N GLY A 460 -20.36 17.27 10.96
CA GLY A 460 -21.63 17.99 11.10
C GLY A 460 -21.50 19.51 10.89
N LEU A 461 -20.45 19.97 10.20
CA LEU A 461 -20.18 21.37 9.91
C LEU A 461 -20.38 21.67 8.42
N GLU A 462 -20.55 22.96 8.08
CA GLU A 462 -20.62 23.43 6.70
C GLU A 462 -19.22 23.49 6.06
N GLY A 463 -18.90 22.52 5.19
CA GLY A 463 -17.56 22.37 4.62
C GLY A 463 -17.06 23.60 3.87
N GLY A 464 -17.92 24.31 3.13
CA GLY A 464 -17.54 25.54 2.42
C GLY A 464 -17.13 26.67 3.36
N VAL A 465 -17.83 26.85 4.47
CA VAL A 465 -17.53 27.86 5.50
C VAL A 465 -16.20 27.54 6.19
N VAL A 466 -15.98 26.26 6.51
CA VAL A 466 -14.72 25.81 7.13
C VAL A 466 -13.54 26.04 6.18
N ALA A 467 -13.64 25.64 4.93
CA ALA A 467 -12.56 25.83 3.94
C ALA A 467 -12.21 27.30 3.73
N GLU A 468 -13.21 28.19 3.63
CA GLU A 468 -12.97 29.63 3.50
C GLU A 468 -12.33 30.22 4.75
N LYS A 469 -12.74 29.78 5.95
CA LYS A 469 -12.11 30.21 7.19
C LYS A 469 -10.64 29.78 7.26
N VAL A 470 -10.34 28.51 6.96
CA VAL A 470 -8.97 27.99 6.95
C VAL A 470 -8.07 28.72 5.95
N ARG A 471 -8.59 29.06 4.75
CA ARG A 471 -7.85 29.83 3.74
C ARG A 471 -7.35 31.19 4.24
N ASN A 472 -8.06 31.76 5.22
CA ASN A 472 -7.75 33.07 5.81
C ASN A 472 -7.01 33.00 7.16
N LEU A 473 -6.74 31.79 7.68
CA LEU A 473 -5.90 31.60 8.86
C LEU A 473 -4.40 31.67 8.51
N PRO A 474 -3.54 31.90 9.52
CA PRO A 474 -2.09 31.72 9.39
C PRO A 474 -1.74 30.28 8.99
N ASP A 475 -0.58 30.11 8.39
CA ASP A 475 -0.08 28.80 8.00
C ASP A 475 0.06 27.88 9.23
N GLY A 476 -0.29 26.58 9.05
CA GLY A 476 -0.34 25.59 10.13
C GLY A 476 -1.60 25.61 10.99
N GLN A 477 -2.38 26.71 10.96
CA GLN A 477 -3.64 26.79 11.71
C GLN A 477 -4.82 26.24 10.89
N GLY A 478 -5.69 25.47 11.54
CA GLY A 478 -6.85 24.87 10.91
C GLY A 478 -7.87 24.35 11.90
N LEU A 479 -8.89 23.66 11.38
CA LEU A 479 -9.92 23.02 12.18
C LEU A 479 -9.44 21.68 12.71
N ASN A 480 -9.35 21.53 14.01
CA ASN A 480 -9.32 20.23 14.65
C ASN A 480 -10.75 19.66 14.67
N ALA A 481 -11.07 18.77 13.74
CA ALA A 481 -12.43 18.25 13.56
C ALA A 481 -12.90 17.35 14.71
N ALA A 482 -11.98 16.81 15.51
CA ALA A 482 -12.33 16.04 16.70
C ALA A 482 -12.94 16.92 17.79
N THR A 483 -12.31 18.08 18.05
CA THR A 483 -12.71 19.03 19.11
C THR A 483 -13.63 20.15 18.63
N GLY A 484 -13.59 20.48 17.33
CA GLY A 484 -14.29 21.62 16.73
C GLY A 484 -13.56 22.96 16.91
N VAL A 485 -12.33 22.96 17.41
CA VAL A 485 -11.52 24.14 17.69
C VAL A 485 -10.62 24.47 16.49
N TYR A 486 -10.38 25.75 16.24
CA TYR A 486 -9.37 26.24 15.29
C TYR A 486 -8.10 26.59 16.05
N GLU A 487 -7.03 25.90 15.73
CA GLU A 487 -5.77 25.95 16.48
C GLU A 487 -4.57 25.62 15.58
N ASP A 488 -3.35 25.73 16.12
CA ASP A 488 -2.16 25.21 15.45
C ASP A 488 -2.22 23.69 15.46
N LEU A 489 -2.38 23.10 14.26
CA LEU A 489 -2.62 21.67 14.11
C LEU A 489 -1.38 20.83 14.39
N LEU A 490 -0.19 21.32 14.05
CA LEU A 490 1.06 20.59 14.36
C LEU A 490 1.29 20.56 15.88
N ALA A 491 1.05 21.69 16.57
CA ALA A 491 1.16 21.75 18.02
C ALA A 491 0.07 20.91 18.73
N ALA A 492 -1.12 20.79 18.12
CA ALA A 492 -2.21 19.94 18.60
C ALA A 492 -2.05 18.44 18.24
N GLY A 493 -0.94 18.06 17.59
CA GLY A 493 -0.68 16.71 17.13
C GLY A 493 -1.49 16.30 15.89
N VAL A 494 -2.25 17.20 15.25
CA VAL A 494 -3.04 16.91 14.04
C VAL A 494 -2.18 17.15 12.80
N ASN A 495 -1.52 16.11 12.34
CA ASN A 495 -0.60 16.17 11.22
C ASN A 495 -0.87 15.06 10.20
N ASP A 496 -0.44 15.29 8.96
CA ASP A 496 -0.46 14.31 7.87
C ASP A 496 0.95 14.18 7.28
N PRO A 497 1.43 12.97 6.92
CA PRO A 497 2.67 12.82 6.18
C PRO A 497 2.59 13.50 4.81
N VAL A 498 3.66 14.22 4.44
CA VAL A 498 3.74 14.86 3.11
C VAL A 498 3.62 13.83 2.00
N LYS A 499 4.30 12.69 2.14
CA LYS A 499 4.26 11.58 1.19
C LYS A 499 2.83 11.10 0.91
N VAL A 500 2.00 10.97 1.94
CA VAL A 500 0.59 10.58 1.82
C VAL A 500 -0.22 11.65 1.08
N THR A 501 -0.13 12.90 1.54
CA THR A 501 -0.91 14.01 0.98
C THR A 501 -0.57 14.29 -0.48
N ARG A 502 0.74 14.33 -0.84
CA ARG A 502 1.16 14.57 -2.21
C ARG A 502 0.83 13.41 -3.15
N SER A 503 0.99 12.15 -2.68
CA SER A 503 0.67 10.96 -3.48
C SER A 503 -0.82 10.87 -3.76
N ALA A 504 -1.66 11.20 -2.77
CA ALA A 504 -3.11 11.26 -2.95
C ALA A 504 -3.50 12.26 -4.04
N LEU A 505 -2.94 13.49 -4.02
CA LEU A 505 -3.20 14.50 -5.04
C LEU A 505 -2.67 14.09 -6.42
N GLN A 506 -1.47 13.54 -6.49
CA GLN A 506 -0.82 13.14 -7.73
C GLN A 506 -1.56 12.00 -8.42
N ASN A 507 -1.95 10.96 -7.69
CA ASN A 507 -2.67 9.81 -8.22
C ASN A 507 -4.10 10.19 -8.64
N ALA A 508 -4.78 10.98 -7.83
CA ALA A 508 -6.10 11.51 -8.16
C ALA A 508 -6.09 12.33 -9.46
N ALA A 509 -5.11 13.22 -9.62
CA ALA A 509 -4.98 14.06 -10.80
C ALA A 509 -4.60 13.26 -12.05
N SER A 510 -3.74 12.25 -11.92
CA SER A 510 -3.37 11.38 -13.04
C SER A 510 -4.58 10.68 -13.64
N ILE A 511 -5.42 10.08 -12.82
CA ILE A 511 -6.63 9.38 -13.27
C ILE A 511 -7.70 10.38 -13.74
N ALA A 512 -7.89 11.51 -13.06
CA ALA A 512 -8.82 12.55 -13.50
C ALA A 512 -8.44 13.09 -14.88
N ALA A 513 -7.17 13.33 -15.15
CA ALA A 513 -6.70 13.79 -16.45
C ALA A 513 -6.99 12.78 -17.58
N LEU A 514 -6.80 11.47 -17.31
CA LEU A 514 -7.16 10.41 -18.25
C LEU A 514 -8.67 10.34 -18.46
N PHE A 515 -9.45 10.45 -17.40
CA PHE A 515 -10.90 10.44 -17.44
C PHE A 515 -11.44 11.59 -18.33
N LEU A 516 -10.93 12.81 -18.15
CA LEU A 516 -11.37 13.99 -18.92
C LEU A 516 -11.01 13.91 -20.41
N THR A 517 -9.93 13.20 -20.75
CA THR A 517 -9.50 13.01 -22.15
C THR A 517 -10.15 11.81 -22.83
N THR A 518 -11.01 11.05 -22.14
CA THR A 518 -11.72 9.91 -22.70
C THR A 518 -12.87 10.37 -23.57
N GLU A 519 -12.93 9.84 -24.81
CA GLU A 519 -13.97 10.15 -25.79
C GLU A 519 -14.89 8.96 -26.05
N ALA A 520 -14.38 7.72 -25.92
CA ALA A 520 -15.16 6.52 -26.16
C ALA A 520 -14.88 5.45 -25.10
N ILE A 521 -15.89 4.66 -24.79
CA ILE A 521 -15.79 3.46 -23.95
C ILE A 521 -16.11 2.24 -24.80
N VAL A 522 -15.30 1.19 -24.64
CA VAL A 522 -15.53 -0.13 -25.23
C VAL A 522 -15.65 -1.13 -24.09
N ALA A 523 -16.86 -1.58 -23.80
CA ALA A 523 -17.15 -2.52 -22.72
C ALA A 523 -17.67 -3.88 -23.24
N ASP A 524 -17.56 -4.92 -22.43
CA ASP A 524 -18.17 -6.21 -22.73
C ASP A 524 -19.68 -6.12 -22.58
N LYS A 525 -20.42 -6.67 -23.56
CA LYS A 525 -21.86 -6.77 -23.47
C LYS A 525 -22.24 -7.78 -22.40
N PRO A 526 -23.09 -7.43 -21.42
CA PRO A 526 -23.55 -8.38 -20.42
C PRO A 526 -24.19 -9.60 -21.09
N GLU A 527 -23.78 -10.80 -20.69
CA GLU A 527 -24.44 -12.01 -21.15
C GLU A 527 -25.82 -12.09 -20.46
N ARG A 528 -26.88 -12.09 -21.26
CA ARG A 528 -28.19 -12.47 -20.73
C ARG A 528 -28.14 -13.96 -20.42
N LEU A 529 -28.18 -14.33 -19.15
CA LEU A 529 -28.45 -15.72 -18.77
C LEU A 529 -29.71 -16.14 -19.52
N PRO A 530 -29.71 -17.30 -20.22
CA PRO A 530 -30.90 -17.79 -20.86
C PRO A 530 -31.97 -17.96 -19.78
N ALA A 531 -33.15 -17.38 -20.01
CA ALA A 531 -34.29 -17.58 -19.13
C ALA A 531 -34.47 -19.09 -18.95
N MET A 532 -34.49 -19.58 -17.71
CA MET A 532 -34.87 -20.96 -17.44
C MET A 532 -36.23 -21.17 -18.08
N PRO A 533 -36.42 -22.23 -18.85
CA PRO A 533 -37.75 -22.55 -19.37
C PRO A 533 -38.69 -22.70 -18.16
N GLU A 534 -39.74 -21.90 -18.12
CA GLU A 534 -40.85 -22.08 -17.18
C GLU A 534 -41.24 -23.53 -17.25
N GLY A 535 -41.10 -24.22 -16.13
CA GLY A 535 -41.42 -25.64 -16.02
C GLY A 535 -42.83 -25.86 -16.50
N GLY A 536 -42.95 -26.59 -17.60
CA GLY A 536 -44.23 -27.02 -18.14
C GLY A 536 -45.05 -27.68 -17.04
N GLY A 537 -46.25 -27.16 -16.85
CA GLY A 537 -47.21 -27.67 -15.86
C GLY A 537 -47.29 -29.18 -15.89
N MET A 538 -47.10 -29.81 -14.75
CA MET A 538 -47.53 -31.19 -14.51
C MET A 538 -49.03 -31.24 -14.71
N GLY A 539 -49.43 -31.79 -15.85
CA GLY A 539 -50.80 -32.16 -16.10
C GLY A 539 -51.29 -33.10 -15.02
N ASP A 540 -52.41 -32.71 -14.49
CA ASP A 540 -53.35 -33.51 -13.71
C ASP A 540 -53.49 -34.95 -14.27
N MET A 541 -52.93 -35.92 -13.56
CA MET A 541 -53.35 -37.32 -13.73
C MET A 541 -54.08 -37.76 -12.47
N GLY A 542 -55.37 -37.61 -12.53
CA GLY A 542 -56.27 -38.27 -11.59
C GLY A 542 -56.08 -39.78 -11.58
N PHE A 543 -56.04 -40.30 -10.37
CA PHE A 543 -56.71 -41.49 -9.89
C PHE A 543 -56.83 -41.43 -8.38
#